data_2a40ce8e32bc10369e6ae2e4ef513083
#
_entry.id   2a40ce8e32bc10369e6ae2e4ef513083
#
_cell.length_a   1.000
_cell.length_b   1.000
_cell.length_c   1.000
_cell.angle_alpha   90.00
_cell.angle_beta   90.00
_cell.angle_gamma   90.00
#
_symmetry.space_group_name_H-M   'P 1'
#
loop_
_entity.id
_entity.type
_entity.pdbx_description
1 polymer ?
#
loop_
_entity_poly.entity_id
_entity_poly.type
_entity_poly.pdbx_seq_one_letter_code
_entity_poly.pdbx_strand_id
1 'polypeptide(L)'
;PLPYRKLTSLMARYNGNSILIDCGEGTQVAIKEKGWSFKPIEVICFTHYHADHISGLPGLLLTLGNAQRTEPLLMVGPRGLERVVNSLRVIAPDLPFPIVFHELKEKEEVLDVCGCRITAFRVNHNITCYGYTIEIDRAGKFDVNKAKENNVEMQYWNRLQKGETIELPDRTLTSDLVLGPSRKGIKCTYTTDTRPTDSIVEHAKDADLFICEGMYGEPEKKAKAVEYKHMTFYEAAEMAKKACVKEMWLTHYSPSLVRPDPYMEEVRKIFAAASAGKDGKSTTLLFEEE
;
A
#
# COMPACT_ATOMS: atom_id res chain seq x y z
N PRO A 1 -14.21 -2.25 -16.85
CA PRO A 1 -13.07 -3.13 -17.18
C PRO A 1 -12.87 -3.26 -18.67
N LEU A 2 -11.65 -3.62 -19.09
CA LEU A 2 -11.34 -4.02 -20.45
C LEU A 2 -11.06 -5.53 -20.48
N PRO A 3 -11.24 -6.22 -21.61
CA PRO A 3 -11.03 -7.68 -21.67
C PRO A 3 -9.64 -8.13 -21.18
N TYR A 4 -8.65 -7.26 -21.29
CA TYR A 4 -7.24 -7.51 -20.96
C TYR A 4 -6.74 -6.62 -19.80
N ARG A 5 -7.62 -5.90 -19.11
CA ARG A 5 -7.27 -5.03 -17.99
C ARG A 5 -8.41 -4.95 -16.99
N LYS A 6 -8.18 -5.50 -15.80
CA LYS A 6 -9.11 -5.48 -14.68
C LYS A 6 -9.11 -4.09 -14.03
N LEU A 7 -10.05 -3.86 -13.13
CA LEU A 7 -10.13 -2.61 -12.38
C LEU A 7 -9.12 -2.56 -11.24
N THR A 8 -9.09 -1.44 -10.54
CA THR A 8 -8.01 -1.05 -9.63
C THR A 8 -7.91 -1.95 -8.41
N SER A 9 -6.74 -2.51 -8.18
CA SER A 9 -6.35 -3.14 -6.91
C SER A 9 -4.84 -3.34 -6.81
N LEU A 10 -4.32 -3.25 -5.60
CA LEU A 10 -2.93 -3.57 -5.26
C LEU A 10 -2.91 -4.52 -4.08
N MET A 11 -2.13 -5.60 -4.15
CA MET A 11 -1.95 -6.54 -3.04
C MET A 11 -0.49 -6.59 -2.63
N ALA A 12 -0.22 -6.25 -1.37
CA ALA A 12 1.07 -6.42 -0.73
C ALA A 12 1.04 -7.63 0.22
N ARG A 13 2.19 -8.35 0.34
CA ARG A 13 2.30 -9.51 1.22
C ARG A 13 3.53 -9.40 2.08
N TYR A 14 3.37 -9.61 3.38
CA TYR A 14 4.44 -9.61 4.36
C TYR A 14 4.16 -10.58 5.50
N ASN A 15 5.16 -11.39 5.89
CA ASN A 15 5.07 -12.34 7.01
C ASN A 15 3.82 -13.24 7.01
N GLY A 16 3.43 -13.74 5.83
CA GLY A 16 2.27 -14.60 5.69
C GLY A 16 0.92 -13.86 5.60
N ASN A 17 0.89 -12.56 5.89
CA ASN A 17 -0.30 -11.72 5.79
C ASN A 17 -0.38 -10.98 4.46
N SER A 18 -1.56 -10.50 4.11
CA SER A 18 -1.80 -9.72 2.90
C SER A 18 -2.59 -8.45 3.21
N ILE A 19 -2.17 -7.36 2.58
CA ILE A 19 -2.81 -6.05 2.59
C ILE A 19 -3.35 -5.84 1.17
N LEU A 20 -4.65 -5.59 1.04
CA LEU A 20 -5.27 -5.24 -0.22
C LEU A 20 -5.59 -3.74 -0.22
N ILE A 21 -5.20 -3.02 -1.26
CA ILE A 21 -5.61 -1.61 -1.47
C ILE A 21 -6.50 -1.59 -2.70
N ASP A 22 -7.72 -1.11 -2.51
CA ASP A 22 -8.83 -1.15 -3.44
C ASP A 22 -9.26 -2.58 -3.86
N CYS A 23 -10.48 -2.69 -4.34
CA CYS A 23 -11.09 -3.94 -4.76
C CYS A 23 -12.04 -3.69 -5.93
N GLY A 24 -11.49 -3.29 -7.08
CA GLY A 24 -12.24 -3.14 -8.32
C GLY A 24 -12.72 -4.47 -8.88
N GLU A 25 -13.60 -4.42 -9.87
CA GLU A 25 -14.10 -5.62 -10.55
C GLU A 25 -12.95 -6.43 -11.17
N GLY A 26 -12.96 -7.74 -10.95
CA GLY A 26 -11.92 -8.66 -11.41
C GLY A 26 -10.78 -8.89 -10.41
N THR A 27 -10.72 -8.18 -9.27
CA THR A 27 -9.68 -8.36 -8.24
C THR A 27 -9.56 -9.81 -7.79
N GLN A 28 -10.67 -10.49 -7.48
CA GLN A 28 -10.62 -11.90 -7.07
C GLN A 28 -10.10 -12.83 -8.17
N VAL A 29 -10.37 -12.53 -9.44
CA VAL A 29 -9.85 -13.30 -10.57
C VAL A 29 -8.34 -13.07 -10.68
N ALA A 30 -7.88 -11.81 -10.58
CA ALA A 30 -6.46 -11.47 -10.62
C ALA A 30 -5.65 -12.16 -9.52
N ILE A 31 -6.19 -12.22 -8.28
CA ILE A 31 -5.56 -12.92 -7.16
C ILE A 31 -5.42 -14.42 -7.47
N LYS A 32 -6.46 -15.06 -8.03
CA LYS A 32 -6.43 -16.47 -8.45
C LYS A 32 -5.45 -16.73 -9.58
N GLU A 33 -5.46 -15.90 -10.61
CA GLU A 33 -4.52 -15.99 -11.75
C GLU A 33 -3.06 -15.87 -11.28
N LYS A 34 -2.81 -15.08 -10.23
CA LYS A 34 -1.50 -14.95 -9.58
C LYS A 34 -1.12 -16.18 -8.74
N GLY A 35 -2.05 -17.08 -8.47
CA GLY A 35 -1.84 -18.23 -7.59
C GLY A 35 -1.77 -17.86 -6.11
N TRP A 36 -2.32 -16.71 -5.73
CA TRP A 36 -2.31 -16.23 -4.35
C TRP A 36 -3.58 -16.66 -3.59
N SER A 37 -3.44 -16.85 -2.28
CA SER A 37 -4.54 -17.21 -1.40
C SER A 37 -5.29 -15.97 -0.93
N PHE A 38 -6.61 -16.11 -0.71
CA PHE A 38 -7.48 -15.08 -0.15
C PHE A 38 -7.42 -15.03 1.38
N LYS A 39 -7.28 -16.20 2.03
CA LYS A 39 -7.36 -16.31 3.49
C LYS A 39 -6.40 -15.36 4.24
N PRO A 40 -5.15 -15.11 3.77
CA PRO A 40 -4.23 -14.20 4.43
C PRO A 40 -4.56 -12.71 4.32
N ILE A 41 -5.65 -12.31 3.66
CA ILE A 41 -6.03 -10.89 3.56
C ILE A 41 -6.54 -10.42 4.93
N GLU A 42 -5.74 -9.65 5.66
CA GLU A 42 -6.06 -9.15 6.99
C GLU A 42 -6.69 -7.77 6.96
N VAL A 43 -6.36 -6.97 5.94
CA VAL A 43 -6.88 -5.62 5.78
C VAL A 43 -7.18 -5.30 4.33
N ILE A 44 -8.28 -4.59 4.10
CA ILE A 44 -8.61 -3.95 2.83
C ILE A 44 -8.66 -2.44 3.07
N CYS A 45 -7.77 -1.70 2.41
CA CYS A 45 -7.73 -0.26 2.44
C CYS A 45 -8.40 0.30 1.17
N PHE A 46 -9.31 1.24 1.30
CA PHE A 46 -9.93 1.91 0.16
C PHE A 46 -9.36 3.31 0.01
N THR A 47 -8.92 3.64 -1.20
CA THR A 47 -8.49 5.00 -1.54
C THR A 47 -9.69 5.94 -1.56
N HIS A 48 -10.77 5.52 -2.21
CA HIS A 48 -12.04 6.21 -2.33
C HIS A 48 -13.14 5.25 -2.83
N TYR A 49 -14.36 5.74 -3.09
CA TYR A 49 -15.52 4.89 -3.40
C TYR A 49 -16.06 5.04 -4.82
N HIS A 50 -15.23 5.37 -5.81
CA HIS A 50 -15.62 5.19 -7.20
C HIS A 50 -15.74 3.69 -7.52
N ALA A 51 -16.61 3.36 -8.47
CA ALA A 51 -16.97 1.96 -8.75
C ALA A 51 -15.77 1.09 -9.14
N ASP A 52 -14.83 1.62 -9.87
CA ASP A 52 -13.62 0.93 -10.32
C ASP A 52 -12.62 0.62 -9.20
N HIS A 53 -12.87 1.13 -7.99
CA HIS A 53 -12.07 0.86 -6.79
C HIS A 53 -12.75 -0.06 -5.77
N ILE A 54 -14.06 -0.30 -5.88
CA ILE A 54 -14.81 -1.05 -4.86
C ILE A 54 -15.81 -2.07 -5.41
N SER A 55 -16.14 -2.06 -6.71
CA SER A 55 -17.18 -2.90 -7.28
C SER A 55 -16.92 -4.41 -7.17
N GLY A 56 -15.68 -4.85 -7.00
CA GLY A 56 -15.32 -6.25 -6.78
C GLY A 56 -15.51 -6.76 -5.36
N LEU A 57 -15.77 -5.86 -4.40
CA LEU A 57 -15.83 -6.21 -2.98
C LEU A 57 -16.87 -7.28 -2.63
N PRO A 58 -18.13 -7.23 -3.07
CA PRO A 58 -19.11 -8.25 -2.70
C PRO A 58 -18.68 -9.66 -3.09
N GLY A 59 -18.14 -9.83 -4.29
CA GLY A 59 -17.62 -11.11 -4.77
C GLY A 59 -16.39 -11.59 -3.98
N LEU A 60 -15.51 -10.67 -3.61
CA LEU A 60 -14.35 -10.99 -2.77
C LEU A 60 -14.78 -11.44 -1.37
N LEU A 61 -15.74 -10.78 -0.74
CA LEU A 61 -16.27 -11.16 0.58
C LEU A 61 -16.85 -12.58 0.59
N LEU A 62 -17.64 -12.94 -0.42
CA LEU A 62 -18.15 -14.31 -0.59
C LEU A 62 -17.01 -15.32 -0.78
N THR A 63 -15.98 -14.94 -1.55
CA THR A 63 -14.81 -15.79 -1.77
C THR A 63 -14.01 -16.02 -0.48
N LEU A 64 -13.85 -14.99 0.36
CA LEU A 64 -13.24 -15.11 1.69
C LEU A 64 -14.06 -16.03 2.61
N GLY A 65 -15.38 -15.92 2.61
CA GLY A 65 -16.28 -16.80 3.34
C GLY A 65 -16.15 -18.26 2.88
N ASN A 66 -16.14 -18.49 1.58
CA ASN A 66 -15.96 -19.83 0.98
C ASN A 66 -14.56 -20.41 1.26
N ALA A 67 -13.55 -19.59 1.50
CA ALA A 67 -12.22 -19.99 1.95
C ALA A 67 -12.17 -20.29 3.46
N GLN A 68 -13.32 -20.37 4.14
CA GLN A 68 -13.47 -20.65 5.56
C GLN A 68 -12.71 -19.65 6.45
N ARG A 69 -12.73 -18.37 6.10
CA ARG A 69 -12.26 -17.32 6.98
C ARG A 69 -13.27 -17.15 8.13
N THR A 70 -12.77 -17.10 9.35
CA THR A 70 -13.55 -16.81 10.56
C THR A 70 -13.00 -15.60 11.32
N GLU A 71 -11.75 -15.25 11.07
CA GLU A 71 -11.05 -14.14 11.69
C GLU A 71 -11.61 -12.78 11.19
N PRO A 72 -11.65 -11.76 12.05
CA PRO A 72 -12.09 -10.43 11.66
C PRO A 72 -11.34 -9.89 10.43
N LEU A 73 -12.06 -9.21 9.54
CA LEU A 73 -11.48 -8.50 8.40
C LEU A 73 -11.50 -7.00 8.68
N LEU A 74 -10.32 -6.39 8.78
CA LEU A 74 -10.22 -4.93 8.92
C LEU A 74 -10.47 -4.26 7.56
N MET A 75 -11.33 -3.25 7.56
CA MET A 75 -11.52 -2.35 6.42
C MET A 75 -11.19 -0.92 6.83
N VAL A 76 -10.34 -0.28 6.04
CA VAL A 76 -9.89 1.10 6.24
C VAL A 76 -10.30 1.93 5.02
N GLY A 77 -10.82 3.13 5.24
CA GLY A 77 -11.18 3.99 4.11
C GLY A 77 -11.75 5.34 4.52
N PRO A 78 -12.06 6.20 3.57
CA PRO A 78 -12.66 7.51 3.84
C PRO A 78 -13.94 7.40 4.66
N ARG A 79 -14.35 8.53 5.26
CA ARG A 79 -15.63 8.64 5.99
C ARG A 79 -16.81 8.11 5.17
N GLY A 80 -17.67 7.32 5.80
CA GLY A 80 -18.82 6.66 5.19
C GLY A 80 -18.52 5.23 4.71
N LEU A 81 -17.35 4.68 5.07
CA LEU A 81 -16.92 3.32 4.73
C LEU A 81 -17.96 2.26 5.11
N GLU A 82 -18.36 2.26 6.36
CA GLU A 82 -19.34 1.27 6.86
C GLU A 82 -20.65 1.30 6.07
N ARG A 83 -21.18 2.50 5.81
CA ARG A 83 -22.40 2.67 5.01
C ARG A 83 -22.24 2.13 3.60
N VAL A 84 -21.12 2.46 2.91
CA VAL A 84 -20.85 2.02 1.53
C VAL A 84 -20.71 0.51 1.47
N VAL A 85 -19.89 -0.07 2.32
CA VAL A 85 -19.67 -1.52 2.36
C VAL A 85 -20.97 -2.28 2.68
N ASN A 86 -21.74 -1.83 3.68
CA ASN A 86 -23.02 -2.47 4.04
C ASN A 86 -24.05 -2.36 2.91
N SER A 87 -24.05 -1.27 2.13
CA SER A 87 -24.92 -1.12 0.96
C SER A 87 -24.51 -2.08 -0.19
N LEU A 88 -23.23 -2.26 -0.43
CA LEU A 88 -22.74 -3.17 -1.47
C LEU A 88 -22.97 -4.64 -1.11
N ARG A 89 -22.78 -5.00 0.16
CA ARG A 89 -22.88 -6.40 0.59
C ARG A 89 -24.31 -6.88 0.89
N VAL A 90 -25.35 -6.12 0.53
CA VAL A 90 -26.74 -6.61 0.69
C VAL A 90 -26.97 -7.96 -0.03
N ILE A 91 -26.19 -8.26 -1.08
CA ILE A 91 -26.18 -9.53 -1.80
C ILE A 91 -25.30 -10.63 -1.15
N ALA A 92 -24.57 -10.29 -0.08
CA ALA A 92 -23.73 -11.17 0.72
C ALA A 92 -23.96 -10.86 2.22
N PRO A 93 -25.19 -11.00 2.74
CA PRO A 93 -25.55 -10.53 4.07
C PRO A 93 -24.87 -11.34 5.18
N ASP A 94 -24.74 -12.64 4.98
CA ASP A 94 -24.22 -13.59 5.96
C ASP A 94 -22.79 -13.98 5.62
N LEU A 95 -21.85 -13.44 6.40
CA LEU A 95 -20.43 -13.78 6.29
C LEU A 95 -19.99 -14.52 7.57
N PRO A 96 -19.15 -15.59 7.44
CA PRO A 96 -18.67 -16.36 8.59
C PRO A 96 -17.61 -15.61 9.43
N PHE A 97 -17.33 -14.35 9.13
CA PHE A 97 -16.37 -13.50 9.82
C PHE A 97 -16.93 -12.09 10.03
N PRO A 98 -16.56 -11.41 11.12
CA PRO A 98 -16.92 -10.03 11.33
C PRO A 98 -16.07 -9.08 10.47
N ILE A 99 -16.65 -7.94 10.09
CA ILE A 99 -15.95 -6.83 9.47
C ILE A 99 -15.73 -5.76 10.54
N VAL A 100 -14.49 -5.30 10.67
CA VAL A 100 -14.11 -4.18 11.55
C VAL A 100 -13.84 -2.97 10.67
N PHE A 101 -14.54 -1.86 10.94
CA PHE A 101 -14.41 -0.65 10.16
C PHE A 101 -13.53 0.39 10.87
N HIS A 102 -12.58 0.95 10.12
CA HIS A 102 -11.80 2.12 10.51
C HIS A 102 -11.97 3.23 9.47
N GLU A 103 -12.82 4.21 9.81
CA GLU A 103 -13.04 5.38 8.96
C GLU A 103 -11.96 6.43 9.21
N LEU A 104 -11.24 6.79 8.15
CA LEU A 104 -10.23 7.86 8.17
C LEU A 104 -10.89 9.22 8.36
N LYS A 105 -10.44 9.96 9.36
CA LYS A 105 -10.99 11.28 9.77
C LYS A 105 -10.02 12.41 9.46
N GLU A 106 -8.73 12.14 9.63
CA GLU A 106 -7.68 13.14 9.51
C GLU A 106 -7.10 13.20 8.08
N LYS A 107 -6.28 14.20 7.82
CA LYS A 107 -5.55 14.31 6.55
C LYS A 107 -4.47 13.25 6.42
N GLU A 108 -3.95 12.79 7.54
CA GLU A 108 -2.96 11.75 7.67
C GLU A 108 -3.27 10.91 8.90
N GLU A 109 -3.28 9.60 8.74
CA GLU A 109 -3.45 8.62 9.84
C GLU A 109 -2.48 7.46 9.65
N VAL A 110 -1.95 6.98 10.77
CA VAL A 110 -1.01 5.86 10.82
C VAL A 110 -1.68 4.67 11.50
N LEU A 111 -1.55 3.50 10.89
CA LEU A 111 -2.05 2.23 11.43
C LEU A 111 -0.93 1.19 11.42
N ASP A 112 -0.79 0.45 12.50
CA ASP A 112 0.11 -0.69 12.59
C ASP A 112 -0.69 -1.97 12.32
N VAL A 113 -0.50 -2.56 11.15
CA VAL A 113 -1.24 -3.74 10.69
C VAL A 113 -0.27 -4.72 10.03
N CYS A 114 -0.42 -6.01 10.33
CA CYS A 114 0.39 -7.09 9.71
C CYS A 114 1.91 -6.95 9.92
N GLY A 115 2.35 -6.24 10.96
CA GLY A 115 3.76 -5.93 11.16
C GLY A 115 4.31 -4.86 10.21
N CYS A 116 3.43 -4.13 9.54
CA CYS A 116 3.74 -2.98 8.70
C CYS A 116 3.12 -1.73 9.32
N ARG A 117 3.78 -0.59 9.13
CA ARG A 117 3.19 0.72 9.36
C ARG A 117 2.54 1.19 8.07
N ILE A 118 1.22 1.41 8.09
CA ILE A 118 0.44 1.92 6.96
C ILE A 118 0.08 3.37 7.26
N THR A 119 0.58 4.30 6.46
CA THR A 119 0.21 5.72 6.53
C THR A 119 -0.78 6.03 5.43
N ALA A 120 -2.01 6.38 5.80
CA ALA A 120 -3.01 6.93 4.89
C ALA A 120 -2.85 8.44 4.83
N PHE A 121 -2.77 9.04 3.64
CA PHE A 121 -2.61 10.48 3.48
C PHE A 121 -3.51 11.04 2.37
N ARG A 122 -4.03 12.25 2.59
CA ARG A 122 -4.98 12.89 1.66
C ARG A 122 -4.30 13.28 0.34
N VAL A 123 -5.00 12.97 -0.75
CA VAL A 123 -4.62 13.37 -2.10
C VAL A 123 -5.73 14.24 -2.74
N ASN A 124 -5.50 14.77 -3.94
CA ASN A 124 -6.38 15.76 -4.58
C ASN A 124 -7.21 15.14 -5.70
N HIS A 125 -8.38 14.63 -5.33
CA HIS A 125 -9.37 14.10 -6.28
C HIS A 125 -10.73 14.78 -6.13
N ASN A 126 -11.71 14.40 -6.96
CA ASN A 126 -13.08 14.95 -6.97
C ASN A 126 -13.87 14.62 -5.72
N ILE A 127 -13.58 13.48 -5.10
CA ILE A 127 -14.12 13.07 -3.81
C ILE A 127 -12.99 12.86 -2.80
N THR A 128 -13.34 12.60 -1.55
CA THR A 128 -12.34 12.26 -0.52
C THR A 128 -11.54 11.05 -0.95
N CYS A 129 -10.23 11.23 -1.15
CA CYS A 129 -9.32 10.20 -1.62
C CYS A 129 -8.02 10.21 -0.80
N TYR A 130 -7.47 9.01 -0.55
CA TYR A 130 -6.23 8.80 0.17
C TYR A 130 -5.23 8.01 -0.67
N GLY A 131 -3.95 8.37 -0.55
CA GLY A 131 -2.84 7.49 -0.88
C GLY A 131 -2.44 6.69 0.35
N TYR A 132 -1.62 5.65 0.14
CA TYR A 132 -1.13 4.79 1.21
C TYR A 132 0.38 4.57 1.07
N THR A 133 1.09 4.71 2.18
CA THR A 133 2.49 4.28 2.29
C THR A 133 2.56 3.07 3.22
N ILE A 134 3.18 1.99 2.76
CA ILE A 134 3.45 0.78 3.54
C ILE A 134 4.93 0.77 3.87
N GLU A 135 5.25 0.74 5.16
CA GLU A 135 6.63 0.74 5.64
C GLU A 135 6.88 -0.47 6.54
N ILE A 136 8.04 -1.07 6.38
CA ILE A 136 8.56 -2.14 7.23
C ILE A 136 9.83 -1.64 7.85
N ASP A 137 9.81 -1.42 9.15
CA ASP A 137 10.98 -0.97 9.89
C ASP A 137 12.01 -2.08 10.00
N ARG A 138 13.29 -1.70 9.98
CA ARG A 138 14.40 -2.62 10.16
C ARG A 138 15.19 -2.22 11.40
N ALA A 139 15.12 -3.05 12.44
CA ALA A 139 15.88 -2.86 13.66
C ALA A 139 17.39 -2.84 13.40
N GLY A 140 18.12 -2.16 14.25
CA GLY A 140 19.58 -2.18 14.28
C GLY A 140 20.14 -3.59 14.44
N LYS A 141 21.41 -3.80 14.05
CA LYS A 141 22.12 -5.03 14.38
C LYS A 141 22.32 -5.13 15.89
N PHE A 142 22.30 -6.35 16.41
CA PHE A 142 22.64 -6.57 17.82
C PHE A 142 24.07 -6.12 18.08
N ASP A 143 24.25 -5.29 19.11
CA ASP A 143 25.54 -4.74 19.52
C ASP A 143 25.94 -5.30 20.90
N VAL A 144 26.87 -6.23 20.88
CA VAL A 144 27.38 -6.90 22.10
C VAL A 144 28.03 -5.91 23.05
N ASN A 145 28.74 -4.90 22.53
CA ASN A 145 29.42 -3.92 23.38
C ASN A 145 28.41 -3.04 24.10
N LYS A 146 27.42 -2.55 23.35
CA LYS A 146 26.32 -1.75 23.89
C LYS A 146 25.51 -2.52 24.94
N ALA A 147 25.23 -3.81 24.69
CA ALA A 147 24.54 -4.67 25.65
C ALA A 147 25.34 -4.80 26.97
N LYS A 148 26.68 -4.96 26.89
CA LYS A 148 27.57 -5.03 28.05
C LYS A 148 27.67 -3.69 28.78
N GLU A 149 27.83 -2.58 28.05
CA GLU A 149 27.89 -1.22 28.61
C GLU A 149 26.62 -0.87 29.39
N ASN A 150 25.45 -1.32 28.89
CA ASN A 150 24.18 -1.16 29.58
C ASN A 150 23.89 -2.23 30.65
N ASN A 151 24.86 -3.08 30.96
CA ASN A 151 24.74 -4.16 31.94
C ASN A 151 23.53 -5.06 31.69
N VAL A 152 23.26 -5.40 30.42
CA VAL A 152 22.18 -6.31 30.04
C VAL A 152 22.71 -7.74 30.09
N GLU A 153 22.08 -8.59 30.90
CA GLU A 153 22.46 -9.99 31.01
C GLU A 153 22.14 -10.77 29.72
N MET A 154 23.02 -11.74 29.39
CA MET A 154 22.92 -12.53 28.15
C MET A 154 21.57 -13.26 27.97
N GLN A 155 20.94 -13.66 29.07
CA GLN A 155 19.62 -14.33 29.02
C GLN A 155 18.53 -13.48 28.41
N TYR A 156 18.67 -12.14 28.40
CA TYR A 156 17.69 -11.21 27.84
C TYR A 156 17.98 -10.80 26.38
N TRP A 157 19.20 -11.05 25.87
CA TRP A 157 19.66 -10.53 24.58
C TRP A 157 18.75 -10.90 23.41
N ASN A 158 18.38 -12.20 23.31
CA ASN A 158 17.53 -12.69 22.20
C ASN A 158 16.13 -12.08 22.27
N ARG A 159 15.56 -11.90 23.45
CA ARG A 159 14.24 -11.32 23.65
C ARG A 159 14.24 -9.84 23.27
N LEU A 160 15.23 -9.10 23.74
CA LEU A 160 15.42 -7.68 23.42
C LEU A 160 15.71 -7.48 21.92
N GLN A 161 16.53 -8.34 21.32
CA GLN A 161 16.80 -8.30 19.88
C GLN A 161 15.51 -8.47 19.04
N LYS A 162 14.54 -9.22 19.55
CA LYS A 162 13.23 -9.43 18.93
C LYS A 162 12.21 -8.32 19.19
N GLY A 163 12.61 -7.26 19.92
CA GLY A 163 11.74 -6.14 20.22
C GLY A 163 10.93 -6.26 21.50
N GLU A 164 11.17 -7.31 22.33
CA GLU A 164 10.47 -7.43 23.60
C GLU A 164 10.95 -6.36 24.60
N THR A 165 10.01 -5.85 25.39
CA THR A 165 10.29 -5.06 26.59
C THR A 165 10.26 -5.99 27.81
N ILE A 166 11.24 -5.90 28.68
CA ILE A 166 11.37 -6.76 29.86
C ILE A 166 11.39 -5.91 31.12
N GLU A 167 10.37 -6.08 31.93
CA GLU A 167 10.29 -5.44 33.24
C GLU A 167 11.08 -6.24 34.27
N LEU A 168 12.07 -5.59 34.92
CA LEU A 168 12.80 -6.11 36.06
C LEU A 168 12.40 -5.32 37.33
N PRO A 169 12.63 -5.82 38.53
CA PRO A 169 12.24 -5.12 39.76
C PRO A 169 12.87 -3.73 39.92
N ASP A 170 14.02 -3.50 39.31
CA ASP A 170 14.83 -2.30 39.41
C ASP A 170 14.87 -1.45 38.16
N ARG A 171 14.51 -2.02 36.98
CA ARG A 171 14.55 -1.31 35.69
C ARG A 171 13.79 -2.01 34.59
N THR A 172 13.44 -1.26 33.56
CA THR A 172 12.89 -1.80 32.31
C THR A 172 13.99 -1.94 31.27
N LEU A 173 14.09 -3.11 30.64
CA LEU A 173 14.99 -3.36 29.52
C LEU A 173 14.23 -3.24 28.21
N THR A 174 14.79 -2.47 27.27
CA THR A 174 14.23 -2.22 25.93
C THR A 174 15.27 -2.54 24.85
N SER A 175 14.83 -2.72 23.62
CA SER A 175 15.68 -3.11 22.49
C SER A 175 16.79 -2.12 22.20
N ASP A 176 16.57 -0.84 22.45
CA ASP A 176 17.57 0.21 22.24
C ASP A 176 18.82 0.04 23.11
N LEU A 177 18.75 -0.70 24.23
CA LEU A 177 19.91 -1.00 25.10
C LEU A 177 20.89 -2.01 24.47
N VAL A 178 20.45 -2.74 23.44
CA VAL A 178 21.22 -3.85 22.83
C VAL A 178 21.34 -3.75 21.31
N LEU A 179 20.64 -2.82 20.68
CA LEU A 179 20.67 -2.65 19.23
C LEU A 179 21.51 -1.42 18.83
N GLY A 180 22.24 -1.56 17.75
CA GLY A 180 22.88 -0.45 17.05
C GLY A 180 21.86 0.49 16.40
N PRO A 181 22.32 1.45 15.59
CA PRO A 181 21.40 2.37 14.89
C PRO A 181 20.40 1.61 14.02
N SER A 182 19.21 2.19 13.88
CA SER A 182 18.19 1.66 12.96
C SER A 182 18.75 1.61 11.55
N ARG A 183 18.37 0.56 10.82
CA ARG A 183 18.77 0.36 9.42
C ARG A 183 17.65 0.79 8.49
N LYS A 184 17.98 1.03 7.22
CA LYS A 184 16.97 1.35 6.23
C LYS A 184 15.95 0.20 6.12
N GLY A 185 14.70 0.51 6.35
CA GLY A 185 13.56 -0.38 6.16
C GLY A 185 13.16 -0.51 4.69
N ILE A 186 11.95 -1.01 4.45
CA ILE A 186 11.33 -1.07 3.12
C ILE A 186 10.17 -0.09 3.11
N LYS A 187 10.04 0.68 2.02
CA LYS A 187 8.96 1.64 1.83
C LYS A 187 8.33 1.50 0.45
N CYS A 188 7.02 1.31 0.41
CA CYS A 188 6.22 1.30 -0.81
C CYS A 188 5.10 2.33 -0.68
N THR A 189 5.02 3.27 -1.63
CA THR A 189 3.95 4.27 -1.66
C THR A 189 3.04 4.02 -2.85
N TYR A 190 1.74 4.04 -2.62
CA TYR A 190 0.69 3.86 -3.61
C TYR A 190 -0.23 5.08 -3.66
N THR A 191 -0.42 5.62 -4.84
CA THR A 191 -1.45 6.63 -5.12
C THR A 191 -2.19 6.28 -6.41
N THR A 192 -3.46 6.56 -6.42
CA THR A 192 -4.32 6.48 -7.60
C THR A 192 -4.94 7.85 -7.85
N ASP A 193 -6.12 7.96 -8.27
CA ASP A 193 -6.91 9.14 -8.67
C ASP A 193 -6.54 10.43 -7.94
N THR A 194 -5.64 11.20 -8.53
CA THR A 194 -5.16 12.44 -7.92
C THR A 194 -4.46 13.38 -8.90
N ARG A 195 -4.49 14.67 -8.61
CA ARG A 195 -3.51 15.61 -9.15
C ARG A 195 -2.19 15.53 -8.37
N PRO A 196 -1.05 15.91 -8.97
CA PRO A 196 0.21 16.07 -8.24
C PRO A 196 0.03 16.97 -7.01
N THR A 197 0.56 16.52 -5.87
CA THR A 197 0.59 17.29 -4.61
C THR A 197 1.94 17.13 -3.93
N ASP A 198 2.33 18.12 -3.12
CA ASP A 198 3.55 18.02 -2.31
C ASP A 198 3.45 16.87 -1.29
N SER A 199 2.27 16.62 -0.76
CA SER A 199 2.02 15.49 0.16
C SER A 199 2.39 14.13 -0.48
N ILE A 200 2.15 13.92 -1.78
CA ILE A 200 2.57 12.69 -2.47
C ILE A 200 4.09 12.59 -2.50
N VAL A 201 4.78 13.71 -2.80
CA VAL A 201 6.26 13.74 -2.84
C VAL A 201 6.84 13.45 -1.46
N GLU A 202 6.27 14.04 -0.40
CA GLU A 202 6.69 13.82 0.99
C GLU A 202 6.54 12.35 1.41
N HIS A 203 5.36 11.75 1.16
CA HIS A 203 5.09 10.37 1.53
C HIS A 203 5.84 9.36 0.65
N ALA A 204 6.11 9.67 -0.61
CA ALA A 204 6.91 8.83 -1.50
C ALA A 204 8.42 9.03 -1.33
N LYS A 205 8.87 10.00 -0.52
CA LYS A 205 10.30 10.30 -0.36
C LYS A 205 11.10 9.06 -0.01
N ASP A 206 12.15 8.81 -0.81
CA ASP A 206 13.09 7.70 -0.69
C ASP A 206 12.43 6.30 -0.71
N ALA A 207 11.21 6.17 -1.26
CA ALA A 207 10.52 4.89 -1.37
C ALA A 207 11.27 3.92 -2.29
N ASP A 208 11.27 2.65 -1.93
CA ASP A 208 11.83 1.58 -2.77
C ASP A 208 10.97 1.36 -4.01
N LEU A 209 9.64 1.54 -3.86
CA LEU A 209 8.69 1.48 -4.95
C LEU A 209 7.61 2.54 -4.78
N PHE A 210 7.38 3.31 -5.84
CA PHE A 210 6.26 4.22 -5.95
C PHE A 210 5.31 3.73 -7.05
N ILE A 211 4.11 3.34 -6.67
CA ILE A 211 3.06 2.96 -7.61
C ILE A 211 2.08 4.13 -7.71
N CYS A 212 1.99 4.72 -8.89
CA CYS A 212 1.26 5.95 -9.10
C CYS A 212 0.32 5.83 -10.31
N GLU A 213 -0.80 6.55 -10.25
CA GLU A 213 -1.61 6.68 -11.45
C GLU A 213 -0.83 7.32 -12.59
N GLY A 214 -1.20 6.94 -13.79
CA GLY A 214 -0.87 7.65 -15.02
C GLY A 214 -2.07 7.51 -15.94
N MET A 215 -3.06 8.40 -15.79
CA MET A 215 -4.31 8.31 -16.57
C MET A 215 -4.05 8.53 -18.06
N TYR A 216 -3.17 9.44 -18.40
CA TYR A 216 -2.91 9.87 -19.77
C TYR A 216 -1.44 9.81 -20.15
N GLY A 217 -1.15 9.09 -21.24
CA GLY A 217 0.19 9.06 -21.85
C GLY A 217 0.42 10.22 -22.82
N GLU A 218 -0.67 10.77 -23.41
CA GLU A 218 -0.61 11.86 -24.38
C GLU A 218 -0.40 13.21 -23.66
N PRO A 219 0.68 13.98 -24.00
CA PRO A 219 0.96 15.28 -23.37
C PRO A 219 -0.17 16.28 -23.53
N GLU A 220 -0.85 16.29 -24.67
CA GLU A 220 -1.96 17.18 -25.00
C GLU A 220 -3.20 16.95 -24.11
N LYS A 221 -3.31 15.80 -23.47
CA LYS A 221 -4.39 15.51 -22.52
C LYS A 221 -4.19 16.09 -21.13
N LYS A 222 -3.15 16.90 -20.92
CA LYS A 222 -2.89 17.55 -19.63
C LYS A 222 -4.07 18.38 -19.13
N ALA A 223 -4.71 19.16 -20.01
CA ALA A 223 -5.90 19.93 -19.64
C ALA A 223 -7.03 19.04 -19.14
N LYS A 224 -7.25 17.87 -19.78
CA LYS A 224 -8.21 16.87 -19.36
C LYS A 224 -7.84 16.24 -18.02
N ALA A 225 -6.56 15.97 -17.80
CA ALA A 225 -6.07 15.46 -16.52
C ALA A 225 -6.37 16.45 -15.38
N VAL A 226 -6.20 17.76 -15.62
CA VAL A 226 -6.54 18.80 -14.63
C VAL A 226 -8.04 18.84 -14.36
N GLU A 227 -8.88 18.80 -15.41
CA GLU A 227 -10.33 18.85 -15.30
C GLU A 227 -10.91 17.70 -14.48
N TYR A 228 -10.44 16.47 -14.73
CA TYR A 228 -10.92 15.26 -14.05
C TYR A 228 -10.13 14.88 -12.79
N LYS A 229 -9.16 15.72 -12.40
CA LYS A 229 -8.28 15.50 -11.25
C LYS A 229 -7.50 14.19 -11.29
N HIS A 230 -6.91 13.93 -12.45
CA HIS A 230 -5.94 12.88 -12.71
C HIS A 230 -4.60 13.49 -13.14
N MET A 231 -3.62 12.66 -13.46
CA MET A 231 -2.33 13.12 -13.95
C MET A 231 -1.88 12.42 -15.23
N THR A 232 -0.94 13.05 -15.90
CA THR A 232 -0.23 12.48 -17.03
C THR A 232 0.95 11.63 -16.54
N PHE A 233 1.46 10.74 -17.38
CA PHE A 233 2.67 9.96 -17.13
C PHE A 233 3.87 10.84 -16.76
N TYR A 234 3.97 12.00 -17.39
CA TYR A 234 5.08 12.94 -17.18
C TYR A 234 5.00 13.60 -15.81
N GLU A 235 3.81 14.00 -15.38
CA GLU A 235 3.60 14.56 -14.03
C GLU A 235 3.91 13.52 -12.94
N ALA A 236 3.53 12.26 -13.15
CA ALA A 236 3.89 11.16 -12.24
C ALA A 236 5.42 10.96 -12.17
N ALA A 237 6.11 10.99 -13.31
CA ALA A 237 7.56 10.86 -13.39
C ALA A 237 8.29 12.04 -12.70
N GLU A 238 7.79 13.25 -12.81
CA GLU A 238 8.33 14.40 -12.10
C GLU A 238 8.18 14.28 -10.58
N MET A 239 7.05 13.73 -10.10
CA MET A 239 6.89 13.45 -8.66
C MET A 239 7.85 12.36 -8.20
N ALA A 240 7.99 11.26 -8.94
CA ALA A 240 8.93 10.19 -8.62
C ALA A 240 10.38 10.71 -8.51
N LYS A 241 10.78 11.57 -9.46
CA LYS A 241 12.09 12.23 -9.44
C LYS A 241 12.27 13.13 -8.23
N LYS A 242 11.29 13.98 -7.91
CA LYS A 242 11.33 14.87 -6.74
C LYS A 242 11.38 14.10 -5.41
N ALA A 243 10.67 12.98 -5.34
CA ALA A 243 10.63 12.12 -4.17
C ALA A 243 11.86 11.20 -4.05
N CYS A 244 12.76 11.20 -5.03
CA CYS A 244 13.95 10.34 -5.05
C CYS A 244 13.64 8.85 -4.86
N VAL A 245 12.52 8.37 -5.43
CA VAL A 245 12.14 6.95 -5.32
C VAL A 245 13.12 6.08 -6.13
N LYS A 246 13.26 4.79 -5.78
CA LYS A 246 14.14 3.89 -6.53
C LYS A 246 13.50 3.39 -7.82
N GLU A 247 12.21 3.05 -7.78
CA GLU A 247 11.44 2.54 -8.90
C GLU A 247 10.04 3.14 -8.90
N MET A 248 9.49 3.41 -10.09
CA MET A 248 8.10 3.85 -10.26
C MET A 248 7.34 2.93 -11.21
N TRP A 249 6.13 2.54 -10.82
CA TRP A 249 5.17 1.88 -11.70
C TRP A 249 4.01 2.82 -11.99
N LEU A 250 3.71 3.01 -13.27
CA LEU A 250 2.49 3.68 -13.72
C LEU A 250 1.35 2.69 -13.79
N THR A 251 0.19 3.09 -13.29
CA THR A 251 -1.04 2.29 -13.27
C THR A 251 -2.25 3.17 -13.59
N HIS A 252 -3.46 2.63 -13.48
CA HIS A 252 -4.71 3.38 -13.59
C HIS A 252 -4.85 4.16 -14.90
N TYR A 253 -4.59 3.50 -16.02
CA TYR A 253 -4.67 4.12 -17.34
C TYR A 253 -6.11 4.38 -17.78
N SER A 254 -6.34 5.49 -18.50
CA SER A 254 -7.61 5.75 -19.17
C SER A 254 -8.07 4.55 -20.00
N PRO A 255 -9.37 4.22 -20.01
CA PRO A 255 -9.91 3.20 -20.91
C PRO A 255 -9.56 3.43 -22.38
N SER A 256 -9.37 4.70 -22.80
CA SER A 256 -8.94 5.05 -24.16
C SER A 256 -7.45 4.77 -24.44
N LEU A 257 -6.63 4.58 -23.41
CA LEU A 257 -5.22 4.27 -23.56
C LEU A 257 -5.01 2.76 -23.63
N VAL A 258 -4.90 2.23 -24.84
CA VAL A 258 -4.77 0.77 -25.06
C VAL A 258 -3.40 0.28 -24.65
N ARG A 259 -2.32 1.00 -25.00
CA ARG A 259 -0.92 0.63 -24.73
C ARG A 259 -0.16 1.81 -24.13
N PRO A 260 0.45 1.66 -22.96
CA PRO A 260 1.31 2.68 -22.36
C PRO A 260 2.70 2.75 -22.99
N ASP A 261 3.19 1.64 -23.58
CA ASP A 261 4.57 1.49 -24.05
C ASP A 261 5.09 2.63 -24.94
N PRO A 262 4.33 3.15 -25.92
CA PRO A 262 4.80 4.22 -26.79
C PRO A 262 5.24 5.49 -26.07
N TYR A 263 4.72 5.75 -24.88
CA TYR A 263 5.04 6.95 -24.10
C TYR A 263 6.19 6.74 -23.12
N MET A 264 6.56 5.49 -22.84
CA MET A 264 7.52 5.18 -21.78
C MET A 264 8.95 5.63 -22.08
N GLU A 265 9.33 5.80 -23.33
CA GLU A 265 10.65 6.33 -23.68
C GLU A 265 10.82 7.77 -23.18
N GLU A 266 9.85 8.64 -23.45
CA GLU A 266 9.86 10.03 -22.99
C GLU A 266 9.74 10.14 -21.45
N VAL A 267 8.92 9.29 -20.84
CA VAL A 267 8.78 9.19 -19.37
C VAL A 267 10.13 8.85 -18.72
N ARG A 268 10.89 7.91 -19.29
CA ARG A 268 12.21 7.51 -18.77
C ARG A 268 13.29 8.59 -18.93
N LYS A 269 13.12 9.54 -19.81
CA LYS A 269 13.99 10.72 -19.86
C LYS A 269 13.84 11.62 -18.62
N ILE A 270 12.65 11.61 -18.00
CA ILE A 270 12.37 12.35 -16.75
C ILE A 270 12.81 11.52 -15.54
N PHE A 271 12.41 10.24 -15.51
CA PHE A 271 12.70 9.30 -14.43
C PHE A 271 13.06 7.92 -15.03
N ALA A 272 14.34 7.57 -15.04
CA ALA A 272 14.87 6.41 -15.76
C ALA A 272 14.29 5.06 -15.28
N ALA A 273 14.00 4.93 -13.98
CA ALA A 273 13.46 3.72 -13.38
C ALA A 273 11.91 3.64 -13.44
N ALA A 274 11.30 4.31 -14.43
CA ALA A 274 9.87 4.23 -14.67
C ALA A 274 9.50 3.01 -15.51
N SER A 275 8.44 2.32 -15.13
CA SER A 275 7.88 1.20 -15.88
C SER A 275 6.37 1.22 -15.92
N ALA A 276 5.79 0.73 -17.01
CA ALA A 276 4.36 0.55 -17.13
C ALA A 276 3.90 -0.65 -16.30
N GLY A 277 2.84 -0.45 -15.51
CA GLY A 277 2.12 -1.51 -14.81
C GLY A 277 1.22 -2.28 -15.75
N LYS A 278 1.01 -3.54 -15.45
CA LYS A 278 0.02 -4.42 -16.09
C LYS A 278 -0.54 -5.38 -15.05
N ASP A 279 -1.69 -5.95 -15.33
CA ASP A 279 -2.30 -6.95 -14.44
C ASP A 279 -1.30 -8.06 -14.09
N GLY A 280 -1.24 -8.41 -12.81
CA GLY A 280 -0.32 -9.43 -12.32
C GLY A 280 1.16 -9.04 -12.26
N LYS A 281 1.55 -7.78 -12.61
CA LYS A 281 2.91 -7.31 -12.35
C LYS A 281 3.22 -7.41 -10.86
N SER A 282 4.40 -7.92 -10.53
CA SER A 282 4.82 -8.07 -9.13
C SER A 282 6.34 -7.94 -9.00
N THR A 283 6.77 -7.55 -7.82
CA THR A 283 8.16 -7.53 -7.41
C THR A 283 8.28 -7.97 -5.95
N THR A 284 9.48 -8.30 -5.52
CA THR A 284 9.82 -8.53 -4.12
C THR A 284 10.80 -7.45 -3.69
N LEU A 285 10.39 -6.65 -2.73
CA LEU A 285 11.27 -5.66 -2.11
C LEU A 285 12.07 -6.37 -1.00
N LEU A 286 13.37 -6.18 -1.00
CA LEU A 286 14.29 -6.77 -0.05
C LEU A 286 15.01 -5.68 0.73
N PHE A 287 15.39 -5.99 1.98
CA PHE A 287 16.28 -5.12 2.72
C PHE A 287 17.63 -5.02 1.99
N GLU A 288 18.16 -3.81 1.91
CA GLU A 288 19.51 -3.61 1.35
C GLU A 288 20.54 -4.35 2.21
N GLU A 289 21.44 -5.10 1.55
CA GLU A 289 22.61 -5.65 2.23
C GLU A 289 23.59 -4.50 2.53
N GLU A 290 24.14 -4.49 3.75
CA GLU A 290 25.16 -3.55 4.23
C GLU A 290 26.53 -4.21 4.20
#